data_f2d012f0a520a27ea4845e9c0463df00
#
_entry.id   f2d012f0a520a27ea4845e9c0463df00
#
_cell.length_a   1.000
_cell.length_b   1.000
_cell.length_c   1.000
_cell.angle_alpha   90.00
_cell.angle_beta   90.00
_cell.angle_gamma   90.00
#
_symmetry.space_group_name_H-M   'P 1'
#
loop_
_entity.id
_entity.type
_entity.pdbx_description
1 polymer ?
#
loop_
_entity_poly.entity_id
_entity_poly.type
_entity_poly.pdbx_seq_one_letter_code
_entity_poly.pdbx_strand_id
1 'polypeptide(L)'
;LLLLLFLVRRLTGFDPGKDAVKTLSTIIVYAMCVNVFFYLLELFTAFYSQIPGHMEPMLFLFSGHGGHLAWVSYWMWAAVIMAFASLAILIPPQWRTGPLLPLALIMLVAASWIDKGLGLLIGGFTPNMFEAFTPYMPTAKEIAVALGVYAVGALVLSLLWKIALGVKREAHHFSD
;
A
#
# COMPACT_ATOMS: atom_id res chain seq x y z
N LEU A 1 -4.77 -8.30 -3.32
CA LEU A 1 -5.62 -9.48 -3.54
C LEU A 1 -6.92 -9.10 -4.27
N LEU A 2 -7.75 -8.14 -3.79
CA LEU A 2 -8.99 -7.72 -4.50
C LEU A 2 -8.73 -7.18 -5.90
N LEU A 3 -7.69 -6.38 -6.12
CA LEU A 3 -7.31 -5.90 -7.45
C LEU A 3 -6.94 -7.05 -8.39
N LEU A 4 -6.19 -8.03 -7.89
CA LEU A 4 -5.88 -9.24 -8.65
C LEU A 4 -7.14 -10.03 -8.98
N LEU A 5 -8.07 -10.10 -8.06
CA LEU A 5 -9.34 -10.79 -8.24
C LEU A 5 -10.20 -10.12 -9.33
N PHE A 6 -10.21 -8.77 -9.39
CA PHE A 6 -10.84 -8.03 -10.48
C PHE A 6 -10.12 -8.23 -11.82
N LEU A 7 -8.79 -8.28 -11.82
CA LEU A 7 -8.00 -8.56 -13.01
C LEU A 7 -8.31 -9.97 -13.54
N VAL A 8 -8.31 -10.97 -12.68
CA VAL A 8 -8.64 -12.36 -13.03
C VAL A 8 -10.08 -12.47 -13.53
N ARG A 9 -11.04 -11.81 -12.86
CA ARG A 9 -12.43 -11.76 -13.33
C ARG A 9 -12.51 -11.23 -14.77
N ARG A 10 -11.74 -10.20 -15.08
CA ARG A 10 -11.71 -9.60 -16.43
C ARG A 10 -11.06 -10.53 -17.48
N LEU A 11 -10.05 -11.33 -17.08
CA LEU A 11 -9.29 -12.19 -17.99
C LEU A 11 -9.93 -13.58 -18.17
N THR A 12 -10.51 -14.14 -17.10
CA THR A 12 -11.00 -15.53 -17.10
C THR A 12 -12.51 -15.67 -16.96
N GLY A 13 -13.24 -14.55 -16.76
CA GLY A 13 -14.68 -14.58 -16.51
C GLY A 13 -15.09 -15.16 -15.15
N PHE A 14 -14.11 -15.48 -14.28
CA PHE A 14 -14.39 -16.01 -12.95
C PHE A 14 -15.06 -14.96 -12.06
N ASP A 15 -16.27 -15.25 -11.56
CA ASP A 15 -16.97 -14.37 -10.60
C ASP A 15 -16.79 -14.91 -9.17
N PRO A 16 -16.11 -14.15 -8.28
CA PRO A 16 -15.93 -14.55 -6.89
C PRO A 16 -17.18 -14.44 -6.04
N GLY A 17 -18.24 -13.85 -6.58
CA GLY A 17 -19.45 -13.53 -5.83
C GLY A 17 -19.37 -12.19 -5.07
N LYS A 18 -20.54 -11.55 -4.93
CA LYS A 18 -20.64 -10.24 -4.27
C LYS A 18 -20.30 -10.30 -2.78
N ASP A 19 -20.59 -11.41 -2.12
CA ASP A 19 -20.35 -11.58 -0.68
C ASP A 19 -18.85 -11.68 -0.37
N ALA A 20 -18.07 -12.40 -1.18
CA ALA A 20 -16.63 -12.46 -1.03
C ALA A 20 -15.97 -11.08 -1.20
N VAL A 21 -16.39 -10.31 -2.21
CA VAL A 21 -15.91 -8.94 -2.43
C VAL A 21 -16.26 -8.04 -1.27
N LYS A 22 -17.50 -8.13 -0.75
CA LYS A 22 -17.97 -7.34 0.39
C LYS A 22 -17.19 -7.67 1.67
N THR A 23 -16.97 -8.95 1.95
CA THR A 23 -16.21 -9.39 3.13
C THR A 23 -14.77 -8.91 3.06
N LEU A 24 -14.08 -9.14 1.94
CA LEU A 24 -12.71 -8.71 1.74
C LEU A 24 -12.56 -7.18 1.81
N SER A 25 -13.48 -6.43 1.20
CA SER A 25 -13.45 -4.96 1.30
C SER A 25 -13.66 -4.47 2.73
N THR A 26 -14.49 -5.15 3.52
CA THR A 26 -14.68 -4.84 4.93
C THR A 26 -13.40 -5.08 5.74
N ILE A 27 -12.72 -6.20 5.53
CA ILE A 27 -11.42 -6.49 6.17
C ILE A 27 -10.40 -5.41 5.81
N ILE A 28 -10.34 -4.97 4.56
CA ILE A 28 -9.45 -3.91 4.11
C ILE A 28 -9.74 -2.59 4.84
N VAL A 29 -11.00 -2.23 5.03
CA VAL A 29 -11.37 -1.01 5.78
C VAL A 29 -10.83 -1.07 7.21
N TYR A 30 -11.04 -2.17 7.92
CA TYR A 30 -10.50 -2.31 9.29
C TYR A 30 -8.97 -2.27 9.30
N ALA A 31 -8.32 -2.99 8.41
CA ALA A 31 -6.87 -2.97 8.31
C ALA A 31 -6.34 -1.55 8.00
N MET A 32 -7.04 -0.80 7.14
CA MET A 32 -6.66 0.57 6.82
C MET A 32 -6.88 1.54 7.98
N CYS A 33 -7.96 1.38 8.75
CA CYS A 33 -8.19 2.16 9.96
C CYS A 33 -7.07 1.94 10.98
N VAL A 34 -6.66 0.69 11.17
CA VAL A 34 -5.52 0.34 12.04
C VAL A 34 -4.22 0.94 11.51
N ASN A 35 -3.98 0.89 10.20
CA ASN A 35 -2.79 1.50 9.59
C ASN A 35 -2.76 3.02 9.81
N VAL A 36 -3.87 3.71 9.60
CA VAL A 36 -3.98 5.16 9.85
C VAL A 36 -3.77 5.48 11.32
N PHE A 37 -4.31 4.66 12.23
CA PHE A 37 -4.11 4.83 13.67
C PHE A 37 -2.62 4.73 14.04
N PHE A 38 -1.91 3.71 13.56
CA PHE A 38 -0.47 3.57 13.81
C PHE A 38 0.34 4.71 13.20
N TYR A 39 -0.03 5.18 12.03
CA TYR A 39 0.60 6.33 11.40
C TYR A 39 0.45 7.61 12.24
N LEU A 40 -0.77 7.88 12.74
CA LEU A 40 -1.00 9.01 13.65
C LEU A 40 -0.26 8.85 14.97
N LEU A 41 -0.15 7.63 15.50
CA LEU A 41 0.61 7.33 16.70
C LEU A 41 2.12 7.58 16.48
N GLU A 42 2.66 7.20 15.32
CA GLU A 42 4.05 7.45 14.94
C GLU A 42 4.34 8.96 14.88
N LEU A 43 3.46 9.74 14.22
CA LEU A 43 3.57 11.20 14.21
C LEU A 43 3.50 11.78 15.62
N PHE A 44 2.54 11.34 16.43
CA PHE A 44 2.39 11.80 17.79
C PHE A 44 3.65 11.53 18.61
N THR A 45 4.18 10.31 18.57
CA THR A 45 5.38 9.96 19.34
C THR A 45 6.61 10.71 18.86
N ALA A 46 6.79 10.92 17.55
CA ALA A 46 7.92 11.67 17.00
C ALA A 46 7.92 13.13 17.47
N PHE A 47 6.75 13.81 17.41
CA PHE A 47 6.65 15.21 17.79
C PHE A 47 6.51 15.45 19.29
N TYR A 48 5.86 14.54 20.02
CA TYR A 48 5.70 14.66 21.48
C TYR A 48 7.02 14.42 22.23
N SER A 49 7.83 13.48 21.77
CA SER A 49 9.12 13.17 22.41
C SER A 49 10.16 14.29 22.24
N GLN A 50 10.01 15.14 21.24
CA GLN A 50 10.93 16.21 20.86
C GLN A 50 12.40 15.76 20.72
N ILE A 51 12.61 14.48 20.40
CA ILE A 51 13.94 13.92 20.12
C ILE A 51 14.31 14.25 18.69
N PRO A 52 15.39 15.03 18.41
CA PRO A 52 15.76 15.43 17.07
C PRO A 52 15.87 14.26 16.09
N GLY A 53 16.51 13.16 16.50
CA GLY A 53 16.69 11.97 15.67
C GLY A 53 15.40 11.27 15.23
N HIS A 54 14.27 11.51 15.90
CA HIS A 54 12.96 11.01 15.50
C HIS A 54 12.15 12.05 14.71
N MET A 55 12.35 13.33 15.02
CA MET A 55 11.62 14.43 14.41
C MET A 55 12.15 14.81 13.02
N GLU A 56 13.47 14.84 12.86
CA GLU A 56 14.14 15.30 11.65
C GLU A 56 13.76 14.48 10.39
N PRO A 57 13.73 13.12 10.42
CA PRO A 57 13.27 12.34 9.27
C PRO A 57 11.84 12.69 8.85
N MET A 58 10.94 12.85 9.82
CA MET A 58 9.55 13.20 9.56
C MET A 58 9.42 14.62 8.96
N LEU A 59 10.13 15.59 9.54
CA LEU A 59 10.16 16.95 9.00
C LEU A 59 10.73 16.98 7.58
N PHE A 60 11.80 16.23 7.31
CA PHE A 60 12.36 16.11 5.98
C PHE A 60 11.37 15.55 4.96
N LEU A 61 10.67 14.47 5.33
CA LEU A 61 9.69 13.83 4.44
C LEU A 61 8.53 14.76 4.07
N PHE A 62 8.06 15.60 5.00
CA PHE A 62 6.88 16.44 4.78
C PHE A 62 7.18 17.90 4.43
N SER A 63 8.27 18.46 4.95
CA SER A 63 8.61 19.88 4.79
C SER A 63 9.88 20.11 3.98
N GLY A 64 10.70 19.08 3.77
CA GLY A 64 12.02 19.21 3.14
C GLY A 64 13.07 19.78 4.08
N HIS A 65 14.19 20.25 3.53
CA HIS A 65 15.32 20.80 4.28
C HIS A 65 15.78 22.13 3.65
N GLY A 66 16.17 23.10 4.49
CA GLY A 66 16.74 24.37 4.03
C GLY A 66 15.77 25.29 3.31
N GLY A 67 14.46 25.19 3.56
CA GLY A 67 13.44 26.04 2.94
C GLY A 67 13.01 25.59 1.52
N HIS A 68 13.56 24.49 1.02
CA HIS A 68 13.17 23.87 -0.23
C HIS A 68 12.43 22.55 0.03
N LEU A 69 11.22 22.42 -0.52
CA LEU A 69 10.50 21.15 -0.52
C LEU A 69 11.31 20.11 -1.32
N ALA A 70 11.70 19.03 -0.66
CA ALA A 70 12.29 17.91 -1.34
C ALA A 70 11.25 17.26 -2.28
N TRP A 71 11.69 16.68 -3.41
CA TRP A 71 10.79 15.98 -4.33
C TRP A 71 9.95 14.91 -3.60
N VAL A 72 10.50 14.29 -2.54
CA VAL A 72 9.85 13.29 -1.72
C VAL A 72 8.64 13.84 -0.97
N SER A 73 8.66 15.11 -0.57
CA SER A 73 7.56 15.74 0.17
C SER A 73 6.26 15.77 -0.65
N TYR A 74 6.35 16.00 -1.96
CA TYR A 74 5.17 15.94 -2.83
C TYR A 74 4.56 14.53 -2.87
N TRP A 75 5.39 13.49 -2.93
CA TRP A 75 4.94 12.11 -2.91
C TRP A 75 4.33 11.72 -1.57
N MET A 76 4.92 12.17 -0.46
CA MET A 76 4.39 11.91 0.88
C MET A 76 3.02 12.56 1.09
N TRP A 77 2.85 13.82 0.70
CA TRP A 77 1.54 14.47 0.74
C TRP A 77 0.53 13.79 -0.18
N ALA A 78 0.92 13.40 -1.37
CA ALA A 78 0.06 12.64 -2.28
C ALA A 78 -0.36 11.30 -1.65
N ALA A 79 0.55 10.58 -0.97
CA ALA A 79 0.24 9.34 -0.29
C ALA A 79 -0.78 9.54 0.84
N VAL A 80 -0.60 10.57 1.67
CA VAL A 80 -1.54 10.91 2.74
C VAL A 80 -2.94 11.21 2.17
N ILE A 81 -3.01 12.07 1.15
CA ILE A 81 -4.28 12.43 0.51
C ILE A 81 -4.96 11.19 -0.08
N MET A 82 -4.21 10.33 -0.80
CA MET A 82 -4.74 9.09 -1.38
C MET A 82 -5.19 8.10 -0.30
N ALA A 83 -4.47 7.99 0.82
CA ALA A 83 -4.84 7.13 1.93
C ALA A 83 -6.17 7.55 2.55
N PHE A 84 -6.32 8.83 2.88
CA PHE A 84 -7.57 9.35 3.44
C PHE A 84 -8.73 9.32 2.44
N ALA A 85 -8.48 9.65 1.16
CA ALA A 85 -9.49 9.59 0.12
C ALA A 85 -9.97 8.15 -0.12
N SER A 86 -9.05 7.18 -0.18
CA SER A 86 -9.43 5.76 -0.33
C SER A 86 -10.24 5.27 0.87
N LEU A 87 -9.86 5.67 2.09
CA LEU A 87 -10.60 5.31 3.30
C LEU A 87 -11.99 5.95 3.30
N ALA A 88 -12.12 7.23 2.93
CA ALA A 88 -13.41 7.92 2.82
C ALA A 88 -14.35 7.24 1.82
N ILE A 89 -13.84 6.70 0.71
CA ILE A 89 -14.62 5.94 -0.26
C ILE A 89 -15.00 4.55 0.29
N LEU A 90 -14.12 3.91 1.05
CA LEU A 90 -14.32 2.54 1.53
C LEU A 90 -15.17 2.45 2.80
N ILE A 91 -15.25 3.50 3.64
CA ILE A 91 -16.06 3.51 4.88
C ILE A 91 -17.55 3.26 4.58
N PRO A 92 -18.22 3.95 3.63
CA PRO A 92 -19.62 3.71 3.36
C PRO A 92 -19.84 2.34 2.71
N PRO A 93 -20.67 1.46 3.31
CA PRO A 93 -20.89 0.10 2.80
C PRO A 93 -21.44 0.04 1.38
N GLN A 94 -22.20 1.05 0.98
CA GLN A 94 -22.82 1.16 -0.34
C GLN A 94 -21.79 1.30 -1.49
N TRP A 95 -20.61 1.86 -1.21
CA TRP A 95 -19.57 2.07 -2.22
C TRP A 95 -18.58 0.90 -2.32
N ARG A 96 -18.61 -0.04 -1.34
CA ARG A 96 -17.74 -1.22 -1.33
C ARG A 96 -18.01 -2.24 -2.43
N THR A 97 -19.16 -2.18 -3.07
CA THR A 97 -19.54 -3.06 -4.20
C THR A 97 -19.73 -2.28 -5.50
N GLY A 98 -19.54 -0.96 -5.47
CA GLY A 98 -19.76 -0.05 -6.59
C GLY A 98 -18.54 0.06 -7.53
N PRO A 99 -18.69 0.86 -8.61
CA PRO A 99 -17.63 1.10 -9.59
C PRO A 99 -16.44 1.88 -9.03
N LEU A 100 -16.60 2.55 -7.86
CA LEU A 100 -15.54 3.29 -7.17
C LEU A 100 -14.57 2.38 -6.40
N LEU A 101 -14.95 1.13 -6.13
CA LEU A 101 -14.12 0.20 -5.38
C LEU A 101 -12.73 -0.04 -6.02
N PRO A 102 -12.59 -0.32 -7.33
CA PRO A 102 -11.28 -0.49 -7.95
C PRO A 102 -10.40 0.75 -7.83
N LEU A 103 -10.99 1.95 -7.98
CA LEU A 103 -10.27 3.22 -7.83
C LEU A 103 -9.74 3.39 -6.41
N ALA A 104 -10.59 3.18 -5.40
CA ALA A 104 -10.19 3.25 -4.00
C ALA A 104 -9.06 2.26 -3.67
N LEU A 105 -9.11 1.04 -4.20
CA LEU A 105 -8.08 0.03 -4.00
C LEU A 105 -6.75 0.40 -4.68
N ILE A 106 -6.79 1.00 -5.87
CA ILE A 106 -5.57 1.49 -6.55
C ILE A 106 -4.94 2.62 -5.75
N MET A 107 -5.74 3.60 -5.30
CA MET A 107 -5.27 4.69 -4.45
C MET A 107 -4.67 4.16 -3.14
N LEU A 108 -5.30 3.18 -2.51
CA LEU A 108 -4.81 2.55 -1.29
C LEU A 108 -3.47 1.85 -1.49
N VAL A 109 -3.32 1.07 -2.57
CA VAL A 109 -2.07 0.38 -2.89
C VAL A 109 -0.97 1.40 -3.20
N ALA A 110 -1.27 2.43 -4.00
CA ALA A 110 -0.32 3.49 -4.32
C ALA A 110 0.12 4.26 -3.06
N ALA A 111 -0.84 4.65 -2.20
CA ALA A 111 -0.55 5.34 -0.94
C ALA A 111 0.33 4.49 -0.03
N SER A 112 -0.02 3.22 0.17
CA SER A 112 0.77 2.30 1.02
C SER A 112 2.16 2.04 0.44
N TRP A 113 2.28 1.95 -0.88
CA TRP A 113 3.57 1.74 -1.54
C TRP A 113 4.49 2.95 -1.41
N ILE A 114 3.95 4.17 -1.53
CA ILE A 114 4.72 5.41 -1.34
C ILE A 114 5.13 5.54 0.13
N ASP A 115 4.20 5.37 1.05
CA ASP A 115 4.46 5.53 2.49
C ASP A 115 5.45 4.48 3.01
N LYS A 116 5.20 3.20 2.76
CA LYS A 116 6.04 2.09 3.26
C LYS A 116 7.26 1.79 2.38
N GLY A 117 7.24 2.19 1.12
CA GLY A 117 8.41 2.09 0.22
C GLY A 117 9.31 3.32 0.33
N LEU A 118 8.88 4.44 -0.26
CA LEU A 118 9.69 5.65 -0.32
C LEU A 118 9.85 6.31 1.05
N GLY A 119 8.77 6.44 1.83
CA GLY A 119 8.78 7.11 3.13
C GLY A 119 9.70 6.39 4.11
N LEU A 120 9.56 5.07 4.26
CA LEU A 120 10.38 4.28 5.17
C LEU A 120 11.84 4.24 4.73
N LEU A 121 12.10 4.07 3.42
CA LEU A 121 13.46 3.98 2.90
C LEU A 121 14.20 5.31 3.06
N ILE A 122 13.59 6.41 2.61
CA ILE A 122 14.22 7.74 2.66
C ILE A 122 14.29 8.24 4.11
N GLY A 123 13.24 8.05 4.91
CA GLY A 123 13.25 8.39 6.33
C GLY A 123 14.29 7.61 7.14
N GLY A 124 14.55 6.35 6.79
CA GLY A 124 15.56 5.52 7.45
C GLY A 124 17.01 5.88 7.12
N PHE A 125 17.25 6.55 5.98
CA PHE A 125 18.60 6.98 5.56
C PHE A 125 18.86 8.48 5.74
N THR A 126 17.90 9.23 6.28
CA THR A 126 17.99 10.68 6.43
C THR A 126 17.68 11.10 7.86
N PRO A 127 18.55 11.83 8.58
CA PRO A 127 19.92 12.20 8.20
C PRO A 127 20.86 10.99 8.16
N ASN A 128 21.95 11.08 7.41
CA ASN A 128 22.97 10.04 7.40
C ASN A 128 23.81 10.08 8.70
N MET A 129 24.76 9.14 8.85
CA MET A 129 25.65 9.07 10.04
C MET A 129 26.49 10.34 10.28
N PHE A 130 26.58 11.26 9.29
CA PHE A 130 27.29 12.53 9.38
C PHE A 130 26.36 13.71 9.56
N GLU A 131 25.08 13.47 9.94
CA GLU A 131 24.03 14.50 10.07
C GLU A 131 23.76 15.28 8.77
N ALA A 132 24.17 14.73 7.63
CA ALA A 132 23.97 15.34 6.32
C ALA A 132 22.70 14.80 5.65
N PHE A 133 21.91 15.70 5.06
CA PHE A 133 20.73 15.39 4.29
C PHE A 133 21.13 15.14 2.83
N THR A 134 21.29 13.89 2.47
CA THR A 134 21.59 13.50 1.08
C THR A 134 20.32 12.98 0.42
N PRO A 135 19.91 13.50 -0.75
CA PRO A 135 18.78 12.97 -1.46
C PRO A 135 19.10 11.55 -1.93
N TYR A 136 18.38 10.56 -1.38
CA TYR A 136 18.48 9.18 -1.85
C TYR A 136 17.76 9.04 -3.19
N MET A 137 18.46 8.48 -4.16
CA MET A 137 17.88 8.04 -5.43
C MET A 137 18.16 6.56 -5.65
N PRO A 138 17.14 5.73 -5.91
CA PRO A 138 17.34 4.30 -6.11
C PRO A 138 18.21 4.03 -7.34
N THR A 139 19.20 3.18 -7.19
CA THR A 139 20.05 2.74 -8.27
C THR A 139 19.33 1.72 -9.17
N ALA A 140 19.78 1.56 -10.40
CA ALA A 140 19.22 0.56 -11.32
C ALA A 140 19.27 -0.87 -10.75
N LYS A 141 20.28 -1.18 -9.95
CA LYS A 141 20.43 -2.49 -9.28
C LYS A 141 19.36 -2.70 -8.21
N GLU A 142 19.06 -1.70 -7.42
CA GLU A 142 18.01 -1.75 -6.40
C GLU A 142 16.62 -1.90 -7.01
N ILE A 143 16.37 -1.19 -8.12
CA ILE A 143 15.11 -1.35 -8.88
C ILE A 143 15.01 -2.79 -9.43
N ALA A 144 16.10 -3.35 -9.96
CA ALA A 144 16.09 -4.72 -10.47
C ALA A 144 15.84 -5.75 -9.36
N VAL A 145 16.41 -5.56 -8.16
CA VAL A 145 16.14 -6.41 -7.00
C VAL A 145 14.67 -6.30 -6.58
N ALA A 146 14.12 -5.10 -6.50
CA ALA A 146 12.70 -4.88 -6.17
C ALA A 146 11.79 -5.58 -7.17
N LEU A 147 12.06 -5.45 -8.48
CA LEU A 147 11.31 -6.15 -9.52
C LEU A 147 11.42 -7.67 -9.38
N GLY A 148 12.59 -8.19 -9.01
CA GLY A 148 12.79 -9.61 -8.73
C GLY A 148 11.92 -10.11 -7.58
N VAL A 149 11.82 -9.38 -6.49
CA VAL A 149 10.94 -9.70 -5.36
C VAL A 149 9.47 -9.72 -5.78
N TYR A 150 9.02 -8.72 -6.56
CA TYR A 150 7.66 -8.71 -7.10
C TYR A 150 7.39 -9.89 -8.04
N ALA A 151 8.37 -10.28 -8.86
CA ALA A 151 8.25 -11.44 -9.75
C ALA A 151 8.09 -12.75 -8.98
N VAL A 152 8.85 -12.94 -7.89
CA VAL A 152 8.68 -14.10 -7.00
C VAL A 152 7.29 -14.10 -6.36
N GLY A 153 6.82 -12.95 -5.87
CA GLY A 153 5.47 -12.81 -5.34
C GLY A 153 4.39 -13.18 -6.36
N ALA A 154 4.52 -12.70 -7.60
CA ALA A 154 3.60 -13.04 -8.69
C ALA A 154 3.63 -14.53 -9.04
N LEU A 155 4.80 -15.17 -9.01
CA LEU A 155 4.95 -16.61 -9.22
C LEU A 155 4.22 -17.41 -8.14
N VAL A 156 4.43 -17.09 -6.86
CA VAL A 156 3.74 -17.74 -5.74
C VAL A 156 2.22 -17.58 -5.88
N LEU A 157 1.73 -16.37 -6.18
CA LEU A 157 0.31 -16.12 -6.39
C LEU A 157 -0.24 -16.95 -7.56
N SER A 158 0.49 -17.07 -8.66
CA SER A 158 0.05 -17.84 -9.83
C SER A 158 -0.02 -19.34 -9.53
N LEU A 159 0.90 -19.87 -8.73
CA LEU A 159 0.87 -21.26 -8.27
C LEU A 159 -0.33 -21.53 -7.34
N LEU A 160 -0.53 -20.68 -6.34
CA LEU A 160 -1.67 -20.78 -5.43
C LEU A 160 -3.00 -20.69 -6.17
N TRP A 161 -3.08 -19.82 -7.17
CA TRP A 161 -4.27 -19.70 -8.03
C TRP A 161 -4.54 -20.97 -8.83
N LYS A 162 -3.51 -21.56 -9.44
CA LYS A 162 -3.63 -22.85 -10.15
C LYS A 162 -4.17 -23.95 -9.23
N ILE A 163 -3.64 -24.04 -8.01
CA ILE A 163 -4.07 -25.04 -7.02
C ILE A 163 -5.55 -24.80 -6.65
N ALA A 164 -5.92 -23.55 -6.36
CA ALA A 164 -7.29 -23.19 -6.00
C ALA A 164 -8.31 -23.55 -7.12
N LEU A 165 -7.95 -23.29 -8.38
CA LEU A 165 -8.77 -23.68 -9.51
C LEU A 165 -8.88 -25.20 -9.68
N GLY A 166 -7.80 -25.96 -9.45
CA GLY A 166 -7.79 -27.42 -9.49
C GLY A 166 -8.76 -28.00 -8.48
N VAL A 167 -8.63 -27.58 -7.23
CA VAL A 167 -9.52 -28.04 -6.12
C VAL A 167 -10.99 -27.72 -6.42
N LYS A 168 -11.28 -26.53 -6.94
CA LYS A 168 -12.66 -26.15 -7.27
C LYS A 168 -13.25 -26.98 -8.41
N ARG A 169 -12.47 -27.36 -9.42
CA ARG A 169 -12.92 -28.23 -10.52
C ARG A 169 -13.23 -29.63 -10.02
N GLU A 170 -12.40 -30.20 -9.17
CA GLU A 170 -12.64 -31.51 -8.57
C GLU A 170 -13.86 -31.51 -7.66
N ALA A 171 -14.04 -30.48 -6.82
CA ALA A 171 -15.20 -30.35 -5.96
C ALA A 171 -16.53 -30.31 -6.73
N HIS A 172 -16.57 -29.70 -7.90
CA HIS A 172 -17.75 -29.73 -8.79
C HIS A 172 -17.98 -31.11 -9.41
N HIS A 173 -16.93 -31.88 -9.68
CA HIS A 173 -17.05 -33.21 -10.26
C HIS A 173 -17.58 -34.29 -9.28
N PHE A 174 -17.51 -34.04 -7.98
CA PHE A 174 -18.05 -34.92 -6.94
C PHE A 174 -19.47 -34.51 -6.48
N SER A 175 -20.02 -33.42 -6.97
CA SER A 175 -21.37 -32.94 -6.62
C SER A 175 -22.44 -33.31 -7.68
N ASP A 176 -22.05 -33.88 -8.81
CA ASP A 176 -22.89 -34.46 -9.85
C ASP A 176 -22.90 -36.01 -9.73
#